data_440bff0e01bd86094dd7a71a53214eff
#
_entry.id   440bff0e01bd86094dd7a71a53214eff
#
_cell.length_a   1.000
_cell.length_b   1.000
_cell.length_c   1.000
_cell.angle_alpha   90.00
_cell.angle_beta   90.00
_cell.angle_gamma   90.00
#
_symmetry.space_group_name_H-M   'P 1'
#
loop_
_entity.id
_entity.type
_entity.pdbx_description
1 polymer ?
#
loop_
_entity_poly.entity_id
_entity_poly.type
_entity_poly.pdbx_seq_one_letter_code
_entity_poly.pdbx_strand_id
1 'polypeptide(L)'
;MQLKNYYWYFKKAVPERICDEIVRYAKSIKDQMAVTGEFKEPETLDQIKDLKKKRDSNVVWLNEAWIHREIQPFIHKANKNAEWNFQWDSSEYCQFTKYNKGQYYDWHRDGWGEAYQKKEGHPSNGKIRKLSVTLSLSDEKDYEGGELEFDFGDTEPSKERVPRKCTEIQSKGSLVVFPSSVWHRVCPVKSGLRYSLVVWNLGRPFK
;
A
#
# COMPACT_ATOMS: atom_id res chain seq x y z
N MET A 1 -15.47 15.07 1.70
CA MET A 1 -16.18 14.04 2.49
C MET A 1 -15.46 13.91 3.83
N GLN A 2 -16.16 14.17 4.94
CA GLN A 2 -15.57 14.01 6.27
C GLN A 2 -15.77 12.56 6.73
N LEU A 3 -14.68 11.81 6.92
CA LEU A 3 -14.72 10.42 7.36
C LEU A 3 -14.73 10.36 8.88
N LYS A 4 -15.54 9.44 9.46
CA LYS A 4 -15.54 9.17 10.89
C LYS A 4 -14.23 8.50 11.34
N ASN A 5 -13.70 7.61 10.50
CA ASN A 5 -12.43 6.92 10.69
C ASN A 5 -11.59 7.04 9.42
N TYR A 6 -10.32 7.37 9.56
CA TYR A 6 -9.41 7.54 8.43
C TYR A 6 -8.63 6.28 8.09
N TYR A 7 -8.54 5.31 9.01
CA TYR A 7 -8.00 3.98 8.82
C TYR A 7 -8.57 3.01 9.85
N TRP A 8 -8.46 1.70 9.56
CA TRP A 8 -8.82 0.61 10.46
C TRP A 8 -7.74 -0.44 10.43
N TYR A 9 -7.34 -0.97 11.58
CA TYR A 9 -6.25 -1.90 11.67
C TYR A 9 -6.62 -3.20 12.39
N PHE A 10 -5.83 -4.23 12.14
CA PHE A 10 -5.91 -5.51 12.82
C PHE A 10 -4.49 -5.95 13.19
N LYS A 11 -4.24 -6.18 14.48
CA LYS A 11 -2.95 -6.65 14.97
C LYS A 11 -2.85 -8.16 14.79
N LYS A 12 -1.71 -8.65 14.23
CA LYS A 12 -1.40 -10.08 14.07
C LYS A 12 -2.57 -10.88 13.46
N ALA A 13 -3.24 -10.30 12.48
CA ALA A 13 -4.45 -10.85 11.88
C ALA A 13 -4.15 -11.97 10.89
N VAL A 14 -3.08 -11.82 10.11
CA VAL A 14 -2.59 -12.84 9.18
C VAL A 14 -1.53 -13.66 9.90
N PRO A 15 -1.67 -15.01 9.95
CA PRO A 15 -0.70 -15.87 10.62
C PRO A 15 0.73 -15.70 10.09
N GLU A 16 1.73 -15.73 10.97
CA GLU A 16 3.13 -15.53 10.61
C GLU A 16 3.60 -16.52 9.53
N ARG A 17 3.15 -17.79 9.59
CA ARG A 17 3.45 -18.78 8.55
C ARG A 17 3.01 -18.35 7.15
N ILE A 18 1.86 -17.67 7.05
CA ILE A 18 1.35 -17.13 5.77
C ILE A 18 2.21 -15.93 5.32
N CYS A 19 2.59 -15.05 6.24
CA CYS A 19 3.51 -13.96 5.95
C CYS A 19 4.85 -14.49 5.43
N ASP A 20 5.40 -15.52 6.06
CA ASP A 20 6.67 -16.15 5.65
C ASP A 20 6.53 -16.85 4.29
N GLU A 21 5.38 -17.45 3.99
CA GLU A 21 5.09 -18.05 2.69
C GLU A 21 5.01 -16.98 1.58
N ILE A 22 4.34 -15.85 1.83
CA ILE A 22 4.31 -14.71 0.91
C ILE A 22 5.74 -14.20 0.64
N VAL A 23 6.54 -14.01 1.69
CA VAL A 23 7.93 -13.54 1.54
C VAL A 23 8.77 -14.54 0.74
N ARG A 24 8.64 -15.84 1.02
CA ARG A 24 9.39 -16.89 0.30
C ARG A 24 8.99 -16.93 -1.17
N TYR A 25 7.70 -16.88 -1.45
CA TYR A 25 7.18 -16.87 -2.81
C TYR A 25 7.63 -15.62 -3.58
N ALA A 26 7.49 -14.43 -3.00
CA ALA A 26 7.95 -13.20 -3.63
C ALA A 26 9.46 -13.20 -3.92
N LYS A 27 10.28 -13.76 -3.02
CA LYS A 27 11.74 -13.90 -3.22
C LYS A 27 12.13 -14.87 -4.32
N SER A 28 11.26 -15.78 -4.73
CA SER A 28 11.51 -16.67 -5.87
C SER A 28 11.32 -15.97 -7.23
N ILE A 29 10.72 -14.78 -7.22
CA ILE A 29 10.47 -13.94 -8.39
C ILE A 29 11.47 -12.79 -8.40
N LYS A 30 12.00 -12.44 -9.56
CA LYS A 30 12.92 -11.29 -9.68
C LYS A 30 12.19 -10.00 -9.34
N ASP A 31 12.70 -9.27 -8.35
CA ASP A 31 12.20 -7.96 -8.00
C ASP A 31 12.60 -6.90 -9.04
N GLN A 32 11.80 -5.86 -9.14
CA GLN A 32 12.07 -4.71 -10.01
C GLN A 32 12.02 -3.42 -9.20
N MET A 33 12.68 -2.37 -9.70
CA MET A 33 12.56 -1.04 -9.11
C MET A 33 11.12 -0.57 -9.20
N ALA A 34 10.59 -0.05 -8.10
CA ALA A 34 9.24 0.48 -8.09
C ALA A 34 9.17 1.78 -8.90
N VAL A 35 8.16 1.86 -9.76
CA VAL A 35 7.79 3.08 -10.48
C VAL A 35 6.52 3.68 -9.90
N THR A 36 6.31 4.98 -10.07
CA THR A 36 5.10 5.70 -9.63
C THR A 36 4.31 6.21 -10.82
N GLY A 37 2.98 6.14 -10.74
CA GLY A 37 2.08 6.61 -11.81
C GLY A 37 2.05 5.71 -13.04
N GLU A 38 1.78 6.27 -14.19
CA GLU A 38 1.76 5.58 -15.50
C GLU A 38 3.15 5.49 -16.15
N PHE A 39 4.20 5.72 -15.39
CA PHE A 39 5.56 5.72 -15.93
C PHE A 39 5.93 4.31 -16.43
N LYS A 40 6.43 4.27 -17.66
CA LYS A 40 7.19 3.14 -18.19
C LYS A 40 8.47 2.97 -17.36
N GLU A 41 9.08 1.80 -17.44
CA GLU A 41 10.42 1.61 -16.85
C GLU A 41 11.34 2.75 -17.29
N PRO A 42 12.11 3.36 -16.35
CA PRO A 42 12.98 4.48 -16.70
C PRO A 42 14.09 4.01 -17.63
N GLU A 43 14.26 4.74 -18.73
CA GLU A 43 15.25 4.44 -19.75
C GLU A 43 16.60 5.16 -19.52
N THR A 44 16.60 6.19 -18.65
CA THR A 44 17.78 7.00 -18.37
C THR A 44 18.11 7.10 -16.88
N LEU A 45 19.40 7.35 -16.57
CA LEU A 45 19.86 7.54 -15.19
C LEU A 45 19.19 8.74 -14.49
N ASP A 46 18.84 9.80 -15.24
CA ASP A 46 18.21 10.97 -14.66
C ASP A 46 16.74 10.70 -14.35
N GLN A 47 16.03 9.95 -15.17
CA GLN A 47 14.68 9.46 -14.85
C GLN A 47 14.68 8.56 -13.61
N ILE A 48 15.69 7.70 -13.46
CA ILE A 48 15.87 6.88 -12.25
C ILE A 48 16.08 7.77 -11.01
N LYS A 49 16.92 8.81 -11.10
CA LYS A 49 17.15 9.74 -9.99
C LYS A 49 15.87 10.49 -9.60
N ASP A 50 15.10 10.94 -10.58
CA ASP A 50 13.84 11.67 -10.33
C ASP A 50 12.77 10.77 -9.72
N LEU A 51 12.63 9.53 -10.19
CA LEU A 51 11.76 8.54 -9.56
C LEU A 51 12.18 8.27 -8.12
N LYS A 52 13.48 8.12 -7.87
CA LYS A 52 14.00 7.89 -6.53
C LYS A 52 13.78 9.04 -5.56
N LYS A 53 13.62 10.28 -6.01
CA LYS A 53 13.22 11.42 -5.15
C LYS A 53 11.83 11.22 -4.55
N LYS A 54 10.93 10.53 -5.26
CA LYS A 54 9.57 10.26 -4.81
C LYS A 54 9.45 8.90 -4.12
N ARG A 55 10.10 7.88 -4.69
CA ARG A 55 10.05 6.51 -4.20
C ARG A 55 11.35 5.78 -4.50
N ASP A 56 11.97 5.20 -3.49
CA ASP A 56 13.06 4.23 -3.63
C ASP A 56 12.65 2.92 -2.94
N SER A 57 12.31 1.91 -3.69
CA SER A 57 11.93 0.59 -3.20
C SER A 57 11.96 -0.44 -4.34
N ASN A 58 11.98 -1.72 -3.99
CA ASN A 58 11.86 -2.83 -4.94
C ASN A 58 10.50 -3.50 -4.78
N VAL A 59 9.91 -3.94 -5.88
CA VAL A 59 8.58 -4.55 -5.88
C VAL A 59 8.55 -5.86 -6.67
N VAL A 60 7.62 -6.72 -6.26
CA VAL A 60 7.17 -7.91 -7.01
C VAL A 60 5.65 -7.89 -7.06
N TRP A 61 5.09 -8.13 -8.22
CA TRP A 61 3.65 -8.20 -8.42
C TRP A 61 3.17 -9.66 -8.31
N LEU A 62 2.23 -9.89 -7.40
CA LEU A 62 1.69 -11.22 -7.07
C LEU A 62 0.19 -11.25 -7.39
N ASN A 63 -0.26 -12.31 -8.07
CA ASN A 63 -1.67 -12.46 -8.46
C ASN A 63 -2.28 -13.78 -7.96
N GLU A 64 -1.76 -14.33 -6.90
CA GLU A 64 -2.18 -15.62 -6.36
C GLU A 64 -3.47 -15.48 -5.54
N ALA A 65 -4.50 -16.23 -5.93
CA ALA A 65 -5.79 -16.21 -5.27
C ALA A 65 -5.73 -16.54 -3.76
N TRP A 66 -4.75 -17.36 -3.34
CA TRP A 66 -4.59 -17.69 -1.93
C TRP A 66 -4.18 -16.48 -1.08
N ILE A 67 -3.35 -15.57 -1.62
CA ILE A 67 -2.96 -14.32 -0.93
C ILE A 67 -4.19 -13.44 -0.71
N HIS A 68 -4.98 -13.24 -1.77
CA HIS A 68 -6.21 -12.45 -1.68
C HIS A 68 -7.20 -13.04 -0.65
N ARG A 69 -7.35 -14.38 -0.59
CA ARG A 69 -8.23 -15.05 0.38
C ARG A 69 -7.87 -14.76 1.83
N GLU A 70 -6.58 -14.64 2.13
CA GLU A 70 -6.12 -14.33 3.50
C GLU A 70 -6.41 -12.88 3.91
N ILE A 71 -6.53 -11.95 2.96
CA ILE A 71 -6.62 -10.51 3.23
C ILE A 71 -8.05 -9.98 3.09
N GLN A 72 -8.81 -10.43 2.10
CA GLN A 72 -10.15 -9.92 1.77
C GLN A 72 -11.12 -9.88 2.96
N PRO A 73 -11.19 -10.88 3.85
CA PRO A 73 -12.09 -10.83 5.02
C PRO A 73 -11.86 -9.61 5.91
N PHE A 74 -10.60 -9.20 6.06
CA PHE A 74 -10.25 -8.03 6.88
C PHE A 74 -10.63 -6.72 6.20
N ILE A 75 -10.59 -6.65 4.87
CA ILE A 75 -11.01 -5.47 4.10
C ILE A 75 -12.51 -5.25 4.29
N HIS A 76 -13.32 -6.30 4.13
CA HIS A 76 -14.76 -6.24 4.37
C HIS A 76 -15.08 -5.83 5.81
N LYS A 77 -14.38 -6.42 6.78
CA LYS A 77 -14.58 -6.11 8.20
C LYS A 77 -14.19 -4.66 8.52
N ALA A 78 -13.06 -4.17 7.97
CA ALA A 78 -12.63 -2.78 8.14
C ALA A 78 -13.64 -1.80 7.55
N ASN A 79 -14.08 -2.03 6.31
CA ASN A 79 -15.04 -1.19 5.61
C ASN A 79 -16.36 -1.04 6.39
N LYS A 80 -16.84 -2.16 6.96
CA LYS A 80 -18.05 -2.16 7.81
C LYS A 80 -17.80 -1.44 9.14
N ASN A 81 -16.72 -1.79 9.85
CA ASN A 81 -16.44 -1.29 11.19
C ASN A 81 -16.07 0.20 11.20
N ALA A 82 -15.38 0.67 10.16
CA ALA A 82 -15.06 2.07 9.97
C ALA A 82 -16.24 2.90 9.42
N GLU A 83 -17.36 2.25 9.12
CA GLU A 83 -18.59 2.88 8.57
C GLU A 83 -18.36 3.56 7.21
N TRP A 84 -17.34 3.13 6.44
CA TRP A 84 -17.12 3.70 5.10
C TRP A 84 -18.18 3.23 4.11
N ASN A 85 -18.56 1.96 4.17
CA ASN A 85 -19.57 1.32 3.30
C ASN A 85 -19.26 1.49 1.80
N PHE A 86 -17.97 1.54 1.47
CA PHE A 86 -17.53 1.63 0.07
C PHE A 86 -17.82 0.34 -0.67
N GLN A 87 -18.20 0.47 -1.94
CA GLN A 87 -18.43 -0.65 -2.84
C GLN A 87 -17.23 -0.80 -3.77
N TRP A 88 -16.72 -2.02 -3.87
CA TRP A 88 -15.70 -2.44 -4.83
C TRP A 88 -16.05 -3.82 -5.39
N ASP A 89 -15.51 -4.16 -6.54
CA ASP A 89 -15.81 -5.39 -7.27
C ASP A 89 -14.57 -6.13 -7.77
N SER A 90 -13.39 -5.56 -7.61
CA SER A 90 -12.13 -6.17 -8.03
C SER A 90 -10.97 -5.69 -7.18
N SER A 91 -9.87 -6.44 -7.20
CA SER A 91 -8.60 -6.03 -6.59
C SER A 91 -7.50 -6.08 -7.64
N GLU A 92 -6.54 -5.17 -7.53
CA GLU A 92 -5.32 -5.23 -8.33
C GLU A 92 -4.42 -6.38 -7.85
N TYR A 93 -3.38 -6.69 -8.62
CA TYR A 93 -2.31 -7.57 -8.18
C TYR A 93 -1.73 -7.04 -6.87
N CYS A 94 -1.38 -7.95 -5.96
CA CYS A 94 -0.73 -7.56 -4.72
C CYS A 94 0.68 -7.06 -5.01
N GLN A 95 1.06 -5.92 -4.47
CA GLN A 95 2.40 -5.40 -4.54
C GLN A 95 3.20 -5.83 -3.30
N PHE A 96 4.03 -6.84 -3.43
CA PHE A 96 5.07 -7.10 -2.44
C PHE A 96 6.15 -6.03 -2.58
N THR A 97 6.46 -5.35 -1.47
CA THR A 97 7.45 -4.26 -1.47
C THR A 97 8.57 -4.56 -0.49
N LYS A 98 9.79 -4.36 -0.95
CA LYS A 98 11.02 -4.47 -0.19
C LYS A 98 11.65 -3.10 -0.05
N TYR A 99 11.96 -2.72 1.19
CA TYR A 99 12.70 -1.51 1.54
C TYR A 99 14.00 -1.88 2.24
N ASN A 100 15.13 -1.62 1.59
CA ASN A 100 16.46 -1.69 2.19
C ASN A 100 16.76 -0.40 2.98
N LYS A 101 17.90 -0.38 3.68
CA LYS A 101 18.39 0.84 4.37
C LYS A 101 18.42 2.04 3.42
N GLY A 102 17.85 3.14 3.86
CA GLY A 102 17.72 4.39 3.13
C GLY A 102 16.51 4.47 2.20
N GLN A 103 15.88 3.34 1.88
CA GLN A 103 14.74 3.30 0.97
C GLN A 103 13.45 3.77 1.64
N TYR A 104 12.53 4.36 0.87
CA TYR A 104 11.32 5.02 1.31
C TYR A 104 10.29 5.19 0.20
N TYR A 105 9.11 5.69 0.56
CA TYR A 105 8.11 6.20 -0.37
C TYR A 105 7.50 7.47 0.24
N ASP A 106 7.71 8.59 -0.43
CA ASP A 106 7.27 9.90 0.04
C ASP A 106 5.74 10.07 -0.03
N TRP A 107 5.23 11.19 0.48
CA TRP A 107 3.81 11.52 0.54
C TRP A 107 3.10 11.32 -0.78
N HIS A 108 2.06 10.51 -0.77
CA HIS A 108 1.22 10.21 -1.92
C HIS A 108 -0.18 9.78 -1.50
N ARG A 109 -1.08 9.74 -2.46
CA ARG A 109 -2.38 9.06 -2.40
C ARG A 109 -2.35 7.91 -3.39
N ASP A 110 -2.99 6.82 -3.04
CA ASP A 110 -3.12 5.68 -3.96
C ASP A 110 -4.23 5.90 -5.00
N GLY A 111 -5.23 6.72 -4.66
CA GLY A 111 -6.34 7.07 -5.53
C GLY A 111 -6.70 8.56 -5.44
N TRP A 112 -6.87 9.19 -6.59
CA TRP A 112 -7.17 10.62 -6.71
C TRP A 112 -8.64 10.91 -7.07
N GLY A 113 -9.47 9.87 -7.14
CA GLY A 113 -10.86 10.00 -7.58
C GLY A 113 -11.04 9.92 -9.10
N GLU A 114 -9.96 9.98 -9.88
CA GLU A 114 -9.99 9.82 -11.33
C GLU A 114 -10.07 8.35 -11.72
N ALA A 115 -10.97 8.05 -12.66
CA ALA A 115 -11.15 6.69 -13.13
C ALA A 115 -10.06 6.30 -14.14
N TYR A 116 -9.60 5.05 -14.03
CA TYR A 116 -8.67 4.50 -15.01
C TYR A 116 -9.24 4.55 -16.43
N GLN A 117 -8.46 5.10 -17.33
CA GLN A 117 -8.72 5.11 -18.78
C GLN A 117 -7.98 3.92 -19.40
N LYS A 118 -8.65 2.78 -19.52
CA LYS A 118 -8.12 1.55 -20.13
C LYS A 118 -8.96 1.17 -21.34
N LYS A 119 -8.47 0.24 -22.16
CA LYS A 119 -9.25 -0.31 -23.28
C LYS A 119 -10.56 -0.89 -22.75
N GLU A 120 -11.60 -0.83 -23.58
CA GLU A 120 -12.89 -1.48 -23.31
C GLU A 120 -12.68 -2.96 -22.96
N GLY A 121 -13.39 -3.46 -21.96
CA GLY A 121 -13.23 -4.84 -21.45
C GLY A 121 -12.10 -5.02 -20.45
N HIS A 122 -11.21 -4.05 -20.24
CA HIS A 122 -10.19 -4.16 -19.20
C HIS A 122 -10.84 -4.08 -17.80
N PRO A 123 -10.50 -5.00 -16.85
CA PRO A 123 -11.17 -5.08 -15.54
C PRO A 123 -11.16 -3.80 -14.70
N SER A 124 -10.14 -2.95 -14.88
CA SER A 124 -10.00 -1.68 -14.16
C SER A 124 -10.60 -0.48 -14.90
N ASN A 125 -11.07 -0.64 -16.16
CA ASN A 125 -11.57 0.49 -16.93
C ASN A 125 -12.78 1.16 -16.25
N GLY A 126 -12.75 2.49 -16.12
CA GLY A 126 -13.81 3.27 -15.49
C GLY A 126 -13.89 3.11 -13.95
N LYS A 127 -12.91 2.45 -13.32
CA LYS A 127 -12.85 2.26 -11.87
C LYS A 127 -11.80 3.15 -11.22
N ILE A 128 -11.97 3.36 -9.92
CA ILE A 128 -11.00 4.05 -9.05
C ILE A 128 -10.57 3.10 -7.93
N ARG A 129 -9.39 3.33 -7.36
CA ARG A 129 -9.01 2.71 -6.09
C ARG A 129 -9.85 3.30 -4.97
N LYS A 130 -10.54 2.44 -4.23
CA LYS A 130 -11.41 2.80 -3.10
C LYS A 130 -10.73 2.60 -1.76
N LEU A 131 -10.16 1.42 -1.57
CA LEU A 131 -9.52 0.99 -0.33
C LEU A 131 -8.13 0.46 -0.63
N SER A 132 -7.17 0.94 0.16
CA SER A 132 -5.79 0.48 0.20
C SER A 132 -5.55 -0.35 1.44
N VAL A 133 -4.71 -1.35 1.31
CA VAL A 133 -4.27 -2.22 2.41
C VAL A 133 -2.76 -2.25 2.46
N THR A 134 -2.21 -2.17 3.66
CA THR A 134 -0.80 -2.52 3.92
C THR A 134 -0.75 -3.61 4.97
N LEU A 135 -0.19 -4.77 4.61
CA LEU A 135 0.13 -5.88 5.51
C LEU A 135 1.62 -5.85 5.82
N SER A 136 1.98 -5.87 7.11
CA SER A 136 3.36 -5.99 7.55
C SER A 136 3.83 -7.44 7.44
N LEU A 137 4.92 -7.66 6.69
CA LEU A 137 5.54 -8.97 6.50
C LEU A 137 6.86 -9.12 7.27
N SER A 138 7.40 -8.03 7.83
CA SER A 138 8.55 -8.01 8.74
C SER A 138 8.08 -7.80 10.18
N ASP A 139 8.85 -8.30 11.14
CA ASP A 139 8.66 -8.00 12.55
C ASP A 139 9.34 -6.66 12.88
N GLU A 140 8.86 -5.97 13.91
CA GLU A 140 9.42 -4.69 14.37
C GLU A 140 10.90 -4.76 14.77
N LYS A 141 11.38 -5.94 15.17
CA LYS A 141 12.79 -6.19 15.53
C LYS A 141 13.71 -6.37 14.32
N ASP A 142 13.15 -6.58 13.12
CA ASP A 142 13.92 -6.86 11.91
C ASP A 142 14.43 -5.57 11.22
N TYR A 143 13.90 -4.39 11.62
CA TYR A 143 14.27 -3.11 11.00
C TYR A 143 14.00 -1.92 11.94
N GLU A 144 14.61 -0.79 11.65
CA GLU A 144 14.34 0.52 12.26
C GLU A 144 13.94 1.53 11.20
N GLY A 145 13.09 2.49 11.56
CA GLY A 145 12.51 3.44 10.60
C GLY A 145 11.42 2.76 9.78
N GLY A 146 11.19 3.22 8.56
CA GLY A 146 10.19 2.62 7.66
C GLY A 146 8.75 2.70 8.18
N GLU A 147 8.46 3.62 9.09
CA GLU A 147 7.12 3.80 9.63
C GLU A 147 6.15 4.20 8.52
N LEU A 148 4.95 3.61 8.54
CA LEU A 148 3.83 4.11 7.76
C LEU A 148 3.24 5.32 8.50
N GLU A 149 3.16 6.44 7.81
CA GLU A 149 2.58 7.67 8.35
C GLU A 149 1.41 8.13 7.49
N PHE A 150 0.40 8.71 8.15
CA PHE A 150 -0.78 9.30 7.53
C PHE A 150 -0.84 10.80 7.77
N ASP A 151 -1.36 11.53 6.79
CA ASP A 151 -1.84 12.90 6.94
C ASP A 151 -3.32 12.95 6.54
N PHE A 152 -4.16 13.45 7.41
CA PHE A 152 -5.62 13.47 7.22
C PHE A 152 -6.13 14.80 6.66
N GLY A 153 -5.21 15.65 6.20
CA GLY A 153 -5.57 16.90 5.52
C GLY A 153 -6.04 16.67 4.08
N ASP A 154 -6.84 17.60 3.59
CA ASP A 154 -7.37 17.56 2.22
C ASP A 154 -6.33 18.00 1.18
N THR A 155 -5.33 18.77 1.60
CA THR A 155 -4.24 19.26 0.75
C THR A 155 -2.98 18.43 0.92
N GLU A 156 -2.00 18.63 0.05
CA GLU A 156 -0.69 17.99 0.16
C GLU A 156 -0.07 18.26 1.54
N PRO A 157 0.53 17.24 2.20
CA PRO A 157 1.15 17.38 3.50
C PRO A 157 2.21 18.48 3.55
N SER A 158 2.15 19.32 4.57
CA SER A 158 3.12 20.38 4.82
C SER A 158 3.99 20.04 6.04
N LYS A 159 5.12 20.76 6.19
CA LYS A 159 6.02 20.59 7.35
C LYS A 159 5.39 21.02 8.67
N GLU A 160 4.33 21.82 8.64
CA GLU A 160 3.63 22.33 9.81
C GLU A 160 2.65 21.31 10.40
N ARG A 161 2.22 20.33 9.61
CA ARG A 161 1.31 19.27 10.06
C ARG A 161 2.08 18.11 10.67
N VAL A 162 1.61 17.65 11.83
CA VAL A 162 2.17 16.48 12.51
C VAL A 162 1.51 15.23 11.96
N PRO A 163 2.25 14.35 11.26
CA PRO A 163 1.67 13.13 10.71
C PRO A 163 1.33 12.13 11.82
N ARG A 164 0.32 11.30 11.56
CA ARG A 164 -0.04 10.16 12.40
C ARG A 164 0.81 8.95 12.02
N LYS A 165 1.67 8.49 12.92
CA LYS A 165 2.39 7.22 12.78
C LYS A 165 1.44 6.06 13.02
N CYS A 166 1.41 5.10 12.10
CA CYS A 166 0.66 3.85 12.24
C CYS A 166 1.51 2.80 12.97
N THR A 167 1.63 2.96 14.27
CA THR A 167 2.40 2.02 15.12
C THR A 167 1.68 0.69 15.31
N GLU A 168 0.41 0.63 15.00
CA GLU A 168 -0.45 -0.53 15.19
C GLU A 168 -0.08 -1.74 14.32
N ILE A 169 0.63 -1.49 13.20
CA ILE A 169 1.01 -2.54 12.25
C ILE A 169 2.51 -2.88 12.23
N GLN A 170 3.25 -2.54 13.27
CA GLN A 170 4.70 -2.82 13.34
C GLN A 170 4.99 -4.32 13.44
N SER A 171 4.14 -5.09 14.14
CA SER A 171 4.30 -6.54 14.25
C SER A 171 3.92 -7.26 12.97
N LYS A 172 4.68 -8.29 12.60
CA LYS A 172 4.38 -9.19 11.46
C LYS A 172 2.94 -9.71 11.51
N GLY A 173 2.28 -9.77 10.37
CA GLY A 173 0.90 -10.21 10.23
C GLY A 173 -0.15 -9.15 10.60
N SER A 174 0.27 -7.97 11.05
CA SER A 174 -0.65 -6.85 11.27
C SER A 174 -0.94 -6.12 9.97
N LEU A 175 -2.17 -5.68 9.79
CA LEU A 175 -2.57 -4.95 8.58
C LEU A 175 -3.40 -3.72 8.91
N VAL A 176 -3.33 -2.75 8.03
CA VAL A 176 -4.16 -1.55 8.04
C VAL A 176 -4.90 -1.43 6.71
N VAL A 177 -6.17 -1.03 6.79
CA VAL A 177 -7.03 -0.68 5.65
C VAL A 177 -7.37 0.80 5.77
N PHE A 178 -7.33 1.51 4.65
CA PHE A 178 -7.65 2.94 4.62
C PHE A 178 -8.20 3.35 3.25
N PRO A 179 -9.02 4.42 3.18
CA PRO A 179 -9.45 5.00 1.92
C PRO A 179 -8.24 5.40 1.06
N SER A 180 -8.25 5.02 -0.20
CA SER A 180 -7.11 5.24 -1.12
C SER A 180 -6.79 6.73 -1.36
N SER A 181 -7.70 7.62 -0.99
CA SER A 181 -7.53 9.08 -1.04
C SER A 181 -6.78 9.67 0.16
N VAL A 182 -6.49 8.88 1.19
CA VAL A 182 -5.74 9.35 2.37
C VAL A 182 -4.27 9.51 2.03
N TRP A 183 -3.70 10.66 2.39
CA TRP A 183 -2.27 10.91 2.26
C TRP A 183 -1.48 10.00 3.19
N HIS A 184 -0.47 9.35 2.65
CA HIS A 184 0.41 8.47 3.42
C HIS A 184 1.81 8.41 2.83
N ARG A 185 2.76 7.97 3.66
CA ARG A 185 4.14 7.73 3.25
C ARG A 185 4.75 6.57 4.03
N VAL A 186 5.84 6.01 3.49
CA VAL A 186 6.75 5.14 4.22
C VAL A 186 8.04 5.91 4.48
N CYS A 187 8.35 6.13 5.75
CA CYS A 187 9.58 6.80 6.18
C CYS A 187 10.82 6.01 5.74
N PRO A 188 12.00 6.66 5.63
CA PRO A 188 13.24 5.95 5.33
C PRO A 188 13.53 4.84 6.35
N VAL A 189 13.88 3.65 5.85
CA VAL A 189 14.40 2.56 6.69
C VAL A 189 15.80 2.94 7.15
N LYS A 190 16.04 2.97 8.45
CA LYS A 190 17.32 3.37 9.06
C LYS A 190 18.29 2.20 9.13
N SER A 191 17.80 1.02 9.46
CA SER A 191 18.56 -0.22 9.51
C SER A 191 17.67 -1.44 9.25
N GLY A 192 18.25 -2.57 8.87
CA GLY A 192 17.52 -3.81 8.61
C GLY A 192 16.81 -3.82 7.26
N LEU A 193 15.75 -4.63 7.16
CA LEU A 193 15.03 -4.90 5.93
C LEU A 193 13.52 -5.00 6.19
N ARG A 194 12.75 -4.10 5.57
CA ARG A 194 11.29 -4.07 5.72
C ARG A 194 10.60 -4.67 4.50
N TYR A 195 9.71 -5.63 4.75
CA TYR A 195 8.78 -6.17 3.76
C TYR A 195 7.35 -5.78 4.08
N SER A 196 6.58 -5.44 3.05
CA SER A 196 5.14 -5.24 3.15
C SER A 196 4.42 -5.75 1.91
N LEU A 197 3.14 -6.04 2.06
CA LEU A 197 2.25 -6.34 0.94
C LEU A 197 1.17 -5.26 0.87
N VAL A 198 0.98 -4.69 -0.31
CA VAL A 198 -0.05 -3.69 -0.58
C VAL A 198 -1.09 -4.27 -1.52
N VAL A 199 -2.36 -3.99 -1.24
CA VAL A 199 -3.49 -4.41 -2.07
C VAL A 199 -4.41 -3.22 -2.29
N TRP A 200 -4.82 -2.99 -3.54
CA TRP A 200 -5.80 -1.96 -3.89
C TRP A 200 -7.10 -2.59 -4.35
N ASN A 201 -8.19 -2.07 -3.82
CA ASN A 201 -9.54 -2.54 -4.14
C ASN A 201 -10.26 -1.48 -4.97
N LEU A 202 -10.74 -1.90 -6.14
CA LEU A 202 -11.30 -1.03 -7.17
C LEU A 202 -12.81 -1.14 -7.23
N GLY A 203 -13.44 -0.01 -7.48
CA GLY A 203 -14.87 0.08 -7.73
C GLY A 203 -15.20 1.30 -8.58
N ARG A 204 -16.46 1.42 -8.98
CA ARG A 204 -16.93 2.60 -9.72
C ARG A 204 -16.73 3.87 -8.88
N PRO A 205 -16.50 5.04 -9.49
CA PRO A 205 -16.42 6.31 -8.78
C PRO A 205 -17.55 6.53 -7.78
N PHE A 206 -17.32 7.34 -6.77
CA PHE A 206 -18.37 7.74 -5.84
C PHE A 206 -19.43 8.55 -6.59
N LYS A 207 -20.70 8.33 -6.25
CA LYS A 207 -21.83 9.10 -6.77
C LYS A 207 -22.15 10.25 -5.83
#